data_a36186a8f5970de5f25d3f0345a16584
#
_entry.id   a36186a8f5970de5f25d3f0345a16584
#
_cell.length_a   1.000
_cell.length_b   1.000
_cell.length_c   1.000
_cell.angle_alpha   90.00
_cell.angle_beta   90.00
_cell.angle_gamma   90.00
#
_symmetry.space_group_name_H-M   'P 1'
#
loop_
_entity.id
_entity.type
_entity.pdbx_description
1 polymer ?
#
loop_
_entity_poly.entity_id
_entity_poly.type
_entity_poly.pdbx_seq_one_letter_code
_entity_poly.pdbx_strand_id
1 'polypeptide(L)'
;MTQRNENMTAHQVVVEDHFEQEGMEISQIRVKYNGEDITKQCEIIIDENLRKFKIITGKDVSDKDELLVIYQTAFKKMITGDIKNIAESYSDDADKVRDDQVVVMEAVQPALMIIKKVDKTTYKVGDICEYQLVVTQTIKDAIAKNIVIEDQLSRNGAKVIKNSIKIYAPDGSDITRQCTITAGENKYVIETGKNLSYDEFIKVSYQVKLKEASLSGKTLKNTA
;
A
#
# COMPACT_ATOMS: atom_id res chain seq x y z
N MET A 1 -14.12 -1.21 -30.98
CA MET A 1 -15.30 -2.08 -31.22
C MET A 1 -15.69 -1.97 -32.68
N THR A 2 -16.02 -3.06 -33.32
CA THR A 2 -16.44 -3.12 -34.73
C THR A 2 -17.60 -4.09 -34.85
N GLN A 3 -18.54 -3.81 -35.75
CA GLN A 3 -19.57 -4.76 -36.12
C GLN A 3 -18.94 -5.89 -36.97
N ARG A 4 -19.23 -7.17 -36.62
CA ARG A 4 -18.59 -8.33 -37.27
C ARG A 4 -19.36 -8.89 -38.45
N ASN A 5 -20.66 -8.60 -38.56
CA ASN A 5 -21.48 -9.09 -39.65
C ASN A 5 -21.42 -8.11 -40.81
N GLU A 6 -20.98 -8.59 -41.97
CA GLU A 6 -20.90 -7.81 -43.19
C GLU A 6 -22.29 -7.24 -43.58
N ASN A 7 -22.31 -5.98 -44.00
CA ASN A 7 -23.49 -5.23 -44.41
C ASN A 7 -24.59 -5.09 -43.33
N MET A 8 -24.24 -5.24 -42.06
CA MET A 8 -25.13 -4.99 -40.91
C MET A 8 -24.73 -3.71 -40.19
N THR A 9 -25.70 -3.06 -39.58
CA THR A 9 -25.48 -1.85 -38.74
C THR A 9 -26.12 -2.09 -37.39
N ALA A 10 -25.39 -1.85 -36.34
CA ALA A 10 -25.90 -1.82 -34.97
C ALA A 10 -26.36 -0.40 -34.64
N HIS A 11 -27.62 -0.22 -34.24
CA HIS A 11 -28.21 1.09 -34.01
C HIS A 11 -28.12 1.52 -32.56
N GLN A 12 -27.79 2.82 -32.32
CA GLN A 12 -27.71 3.41 -30.97
C GLN A 12 -26.80 2.65 -30.00
N VAL A 13 -25.55 2.46 -30.40
CA VAL A 13 -24.59 1.64 -29.66
C VAL A 13 -24.31 2.23 -28.28
N VAL A 14 -24.38 1.38 -27.27
CA VAL A 14 -24.04 1.65 -25.85
C VAL A 14 -22.81 0.83 -25.46
N VAL A 15 -21.89 1.45 -24.70
CA VAL A 15 -20.72 0.81 -24.11
C VAL A 15 -20.77 0.95 -22.60
N GLU A 16 -20.60 -0.16 -21.91
CA GLU A 16 -20.42 -0.20 -20.45
C GLU A 16 -19.07 -0.84 -20.13
N ASP A 17 -18.44 -0.37 -19.05
CA ASP A 17 -17.18 -0.91 -18.58
C ASP A 17 -17.10 -0.80 -17.06
N HIS A 18 -16.51 -1.82 -16.41
CA HIS A 18 -16.36 -1.80 -14.96
C HIS A 18 -15.21 -2.69 -14.48
N PHE A 19 -14.70 -2.35 -13.30
CA PHE A 19 -13.77 -3.18 -12.53
C PHE A 19 -14.52 -3.94 -11.44
N GLU A 20 -14.21 -5.23 -11.25
CA GLU A 20 -14.79 -6.02 -10.16
C GLU A 20 -14.22 -5.59 -8.79
N GLN A 21 -12.96 -5.14 -8.75
CA GLN A 21 -12.25 -4.76 -7.54
C GLN A 21 -12.58 -3.32 -7.11
N GLU A 22 -12.67 -3.14 -5.78
CA GLU A 22 -12.76 -1.81 -5.18
C GLU A 22 -11.40 -1.09 -5.16
N GLY A 23 -11.45 0.25 -5.12
CA GLY A 23 -10.25 1.09 -5.04
C GLY A 23 -9.67 1.48 -6.39
N MET A 24 -10.39 1.19 -7.47
CA MET A 24 -10.13 1.71 -8.81
C MET A 24 -10.92 3.00 -9.04
N GLU A 25 -10.33 3.93 -9.74
CA GLU A 25 -11.01 5.16 -10.19
C GLU A 25 -10.78 5.35 -11.69
N ILE A 26 -11.88 5.51 -12.42
CA ILE A 26 -11.89 5.77 -13.86
C ILE A 26 -11.92 7.29 -14.07
N SER A 27 -11.12 7.77 -15.01
CA SER A 27 -11.04 9.19 -15.37
C SER A 27 -10.68 9.37 -16.85
N GLN A 28 -10.78 10.61 -17.35
CA GLN A 28 -10.33 11.02 -18.67
C GLN A 28 -10.93 10.17 -19.82
N ILE A 29 -12.23 9.87 -19.75
CA ILE A 29 -12.91 9.09 -20.78
C ILE A 29 -12.93 9.90 -22.08
N ARG A 30 -12.53 9.27 -23.17
CA ARG A 30 -12.61 9.79 -24.55
C ARG A 30 -13.26 8.78 -25.47
N VAL A 31 -14.11 9.26 -26.36
CA VAL A 31 -14.80 8.43 -27.35
C VAL A 31 -14.42 8.92 -28.72
N LYS A 32 -13.98 8.00 -29.58
CA LYS A 32 -13.68 8.27 -30.98
C LYS A 32 -14.56 7.40 -31.87
N TYR A 33 -15.03 7.99 -32.94
CA TYR A 33 -15.77 7.31 -34.01
C TYR A 33 -15.06 7.58 -35.35
N ASN A 34 -14.58 6.53 -36.01
CA ASN A 34 -13.76 6.60 -37.21
C ASN A 34 -12.58 7.59 -37.11
N GLY A 35 -11.94 7.60 -35.91
CA GLY A 35 -10.80 8.45 -35.62
C GLY A 35 -11.15 9.86 -35.10
N GLU A 36 -12.39 10.34 -35.31
CA GLU A 36 -12.86 11.64 -34.81
C GLU A 36 -13.28 11.57 -33.36
N ASP A 37 -12.89 12.56 -32.53
CA ASP A 37 -13.29 12.67 -31.13
C ASP A 37 -14.74 13.14 -31.02
N ILE A 38 -15.62 12.26 -30.57
CA ILE A 38 -17.04 12.53 -30.35
C ILE A 38 -17.43 12.58 -28.87
N THR A 39 -16.45 12.65 -27.95
CA THR A 39 -16.67 12.58 -26.50
C THR A 39 -17.79 13.53 -26.02
N LYS A 40 -17.82 14.75 -26.54
CA LYS A 40 -18.82 15.77 -26.17
C LYS A 40 -20.21 15.51 -26.77
N GLN A 41 -20.34 14.60 -27.72
CA GLN A 41 -21.60 14.21 -28.36
C GLN A 41 -22.24 13.03 -27.62
N CYS A 42 -21.49 12.33 -26.77
CA CYS A 42 -21.93 11.17 -26.01
C CYS A 42 -22.49 11.59 -24.65
N GLU A 43 -23.48 10.84 -24.16
CA GLU A 43 -23.85 10.87 -22.74
C GLU A 43 -22.96 9.88 -21.98
N ILE A 44 -22.18 10.39 -21.01
CA ILE A 44 -21.25 9.58 -20.21
C ILE A 44 -21.72 9.60 -18.75
N ILE A 45 -22.10 8.43 -18.24
CA ILE A 45 -22.59 8.23 -16.89
C ILE A 45 -21.51 7.44 -16.13
N ILE A 46 -20.96 8.02 -15.06
CA ILE A 46 -19.96 7.38 -14.20
C ILE A 46 -20.62 7.13 -12.85
N ASP A 47 -20.40 5.94 -12.25
CA ASP A 47 -20.93 5.61 -10.93
C ASP A 47 -20.23 6.41 -9.81
N GLU A 48 -20.87 6.47 -8.62
CA GLU A 48 -20.36 7.22 -7.46
C GLU A 48 -18.97 6.75 -6.99
N ASN A 49 -18.63 5.49 -7.23
CA ASN A 49 -17.35 4.91 -6.85
C ASN A 49 -16.27 5.04 -7.95
N LEU A 50 -16.61 5.67 -9.07
CA LEU A 50 -15.74 5.91 -10.25
C LEU A 50 -15.12 4.64 -10.85
N ARG A 51 -15.71 3.48 -10.62
CA ARG A 51 -15.21 2.18 -11.11
C ARG A 51 -16.02 1.57 -12.24
N LYS A 52 -17.12 2.22 -12.60
CA LYS A 52 -18.01 1.82 -13.70
C LYS A 52 -18.42 3.05 -14.49
N PHE A 53 -18.52 2.91 -15.81
CA PHE A 53 -19.15 3.90 -16.64
C PHE A 53 -20.09 3.25 -17.66
N LYS A 54 -21.03 4.06 -18.14
CA LYS A 54 -21.90 3.79 -19.28
C LYS A 54 -21.80 4.94 -20.26
N ILE A 55 -21.63 4.64 -21.53
CA ILE A 55 -21.59 5.62 -22.63
C ILE A 55 -22.73 5.31 -23.58
N ILE A 56 -23.64 6.27 -23.74
CA ILE A 56 -24.66 6.27 -24.78
C ILE A 56 -24.07 7.11 -25.92
N THR A 57 -23.69 6.46 -27.01
CA THR A 57 -22.91 7.10 -28.06
C THR A 57 -23.73 7.92 -29.01
N GLY A 58 -25.04 7.61 -29.16
CA GLY A 58 -25.90 8.17 -30.20
C GLY A 58 -25.46 7.86 -31.63
N LYS A 59 -24.60 6.84 -31.80
CA LYS A 59 -24.05 6.44 -33.10
C LYS A 59 -24.54 5.05 -33.50
N ASP A 60 -24.75 4.91 -34.79
CA ASP A 60 -24.88 3.62 -35.42
C ASP A 60 -23.50 3.15 -35.90
N VAL A 61 -23.21 1.86 -35.79
CA VAL A 61 -21.89 1.28 -36.11
C VAL A 61 -22.08 0.17 -37.13
N SER A 62 -21.57 0.37 -38.34
CA SER A 62 -21.54 -0.62 -39.41
C SER A 62 -20.29 -1.50 -39.37
N ASP A 63 -20.19 -2.48 -40.24
CA ASP A 63 -19.01 -3.35 -40.39
C ASP A 63 -17.73 -2.60 -40.82
N LYS A 64 -17.86 -1.37 -41.30
CA LYS A 64 -16.77 -0.50 -41.76
C LYS A 64 -16.37 0.57 -40.74
N ASP A 65 -17.16 0.68 -39.67
CA ASP A 65 -16.95 1.72 -38.67
C ASP A 65 -16.14 1.21 -37.47
N GLU A 66 -15.38 2.12 -36.86
CA GLU A 66 -14.66 1.89 -35.63
C GLU A 66 -15.16 2.84 -34.52
N LEU A 67 -15.61 2.26 -33.41
CA LEU A 67 -15.88 2.98 -32.16
C LEU A 67 -14.80 2.62 -31.13
N LEU A 68 -14.03 3.62 -30.67
CA LEU A 68 -12.94 3.45 -29.73
C LEU A 68 -13.21 4.26 -28.46
N VAL A 69 -13.20 3.59 -27.31
CA VAL A 69 -13.26 4.21 -25.98
C VAL A 69 -11.90 4.10 -25.33
N ILE A 70 -11.38 5.23 -24.85
CA ILE A 70 -10.09 5.34 -24.16
C ILE A 70 -10.34 6.01 -22.82
N TYR A 71 -9.78 5.48 -21.75
CA TYR A 71 -9.86 6.08 -20.42
C TYR A 71 -8.60 5.79 -19.60
N GLN A 72 -8.44 6.52 -18.51
CA GLN A 72 -7.37 6.29 -17.52
C GLN A 72 -7.95 5.72 -16.25
N THR A 73 -7.18 4.86 -15.59
CA THR A 73 -7.50 4.33 -14.28
C THR A 73 -6.42 4.68 -13.28
N ALA A 74 -6.84 4.99 -12.05
CA ALA A 74 -5.95 5.21 -10.90
C ALA A 74 -6.29 4.24 -9.77
N PHE A 75 -5.26 3.81 -9.04
CA PHE A 75 -5.43 2.98 -7.85
C PHE A 75 -5.48 3.89 -6.61
N LYS A 76 -6.62 3.93 -5.93
CA LYS A 76 -6.80 4.69 -4.68
C LYS A 76 -6.36 3.92 -3.44
N LYS A 77 -6.23 2.61 -3.56
CA LYS A 77 -5.76 1.70 -2.51
C LYS A 77 -4.72 0.77 -3.10
N MET A 78 -3.82 0.27 -2.26
CA MET A 78 -2.97 -0.83 -2.68
C MET A 78 -3.84 -2.05 -2.95
N ILE A 79 -3.90 -2.45 -4.21
CA ILE A 79 -4.59 -3.66 -4.68
C ILE A 79 -3.50 -4.67 -5.04
N THR A 80 -3.64 -5.91 -4.61
CA THR A 80 -2.75 -7.01 -4.98
C THR A 80 -3.58 -8.15 -5.54
N GLY A 81 -3.01 -8.88 -6.50
CA GLY A 81 -3.67 -9.97 -7.19
C GLY A 81 -4.35 -9.53 -8.48
N ASP A 82 -5.31 -10.30 -8.92
CA ASP A 82 -5.98 -10.12 -10.20
C ASP A 82 -6.91 -8.93 -10.19
N ILE A 83 -6.76 -8.05 -11.15
CA ILE A 83 -7.66 -6.93 -11.40
C ILE A 83 -8.39 -7.24 -12.70
N LYS A 84 -9.67 -7.54 -12.60
CA LYS A 84 -10.51 -7.86 -13.74
C LYS A 84 -11.28 -6.64 -14.20
N ASN A 85 -11.09 -6.29 -15.46
CA ASN A 85 -11.85 -5.30 -16.18
C ASN A 85 -12.82 -6.00 -17.14
N ILE A 86 -14.06 -5.55 -17.19
CA ILE A 86 -15.11 -6.12 -18.00
C ILE A 86 -15.72 -5.02 -18.86
N ALA A 87 -15.65 -5.18 -20.17
CA ALA A 87 -16.29 -4.33 -21.14
C ALA A 87 -17.50 -5.04 -21.76
N GLU A 88 -18.61 -4.34 -21.85
CA GLU A 88 -19.85 -4.80 -22.47
C GLU A 88 -20.32 -3.79 -23.50
N SER A 89 -20.94 -4.27 -24.56
CA SER A 89 -21.57 -3.42 -25.55
C SER A 89 -22.84 -4.04 -26.07
N TYR A 90 -23.83 -3.21 -26.38
CA TYR A 90 -25.10 -3.60 -26.94
C TYR A 90 -25.70 -2.44 -27.76
N SER A 91 -26.77 -2.72 -28.51
CA SER A 91 -27.49 -1.75 -29.27
C SER A 91 -29.00 -2.04 -29.21
N ASP A 92 -29.82 -1.23 -29.87
CA ASP A 92 -31.28 -1.44 -29.93
C ASP A 92 -31.65 -2.76 -30.61
N ASP A 93 -30.81 -3.23 -31.51
CA ASP A 93 -31.06 -4.38 -32.40
C ASP A 93 -30.00 -5.48 -32.33
N ALA A 94 -29.03 -5.37 -31.42
CA ALA A 94 -28.02 -6.38 -31.23
C ALA A 94 -27.88 -6.77 -29.72
N ASP A 95 -27.78 -8.06 -29.50
CA ASP A 95 -27.55 -8.62 -28.16
C ASP A 95 -26.28 -8.08 -27.53
N LYS A 96 -26.25 -8.08 -26.18
CA LYS A 96 -25.10 -7.70 -25.40
C LYS A 96 -23.92 -8.65 -25.66
N VAL A 97 -22.80 -8.06 -26.06
CA VAL A 97 -21.51 -8.74 -26.16
C VAL A 97 -20.61 -8.31 -25.01
N ARG A 98 -19.73 -9.21 -24.58
CA ARG A 98 -18.84 -9.00 -23.45
C ARG A 98 -17.44 -9.50 -23.79
N ASP A 99 -16.45 -8.76 -23.30
CA ASP A 99 -15.05 -9.20 -23.24
C ASP A 99 -14.46 -8.78 -21.89
N ASP A 100 -13.43 -9.50 -21.41
CA ASP A 100 -12.76 -9.17 -20.18
C ASP A 100 -11.24 -9.34 -20.31
N GLN A 101 -10.52 -8.52 -19.53
CA GLN A 101 -9.08 -8.57 -19.41
C GLN A 101 -8.69 -8.61 -17.94
N VAL A 102 -7.65 -9.36 -17.64
CA VAL A 102 -7.07 -9.45 -16.29
C VAL A 102 -5.68 -8.83 -16.31
N VAL A 103 -5.45 -7.89 -15.40
CA VAL A 103 -4.13 -7.34 -15.09
C VAL A 103 -3.73 -7.88 -13.71
N VAL A 104 -2.57 -8.51 -13.63
CA VAL A 104 -2.03 -8.99 -12.36
C VAL A 104 -1.16 -7.89 -11.75
N MET A 105 -1.54 -7.44 -10.53
CA MET A 105 -0.73 -6.52 -9.76
C MET A 105 0.17 -7.32 -8.82
N GLU A 106 1.47 -7.30 -9.09
CA GLU A 106 2.45 -7.89 -8.20
C GLU A 106 2.55 -7.09 -6.89
N ALA A 107 2.54 -7.80 -5.76
CA ALA A 107 2.75 -7.20 -4.46
C ALA A 107 4.19 -6.73 -4.34
N VAL A 108 4.40 -5.44 -4.19
CA VAL A 108 5.72 -4.90 -3.84
C VAL A 108 6.04 -5.31 -2.41
N GLN A 109 7.12 -6.08 -2.22
CA GLN A 109 7.53 -6.57 -0.91
C GLN A 109 8.12 -5.41 -0.09
N PRO A 110 7.65 -5.18 1.14
CA PRO A 110 8.25 -4.18 2.01
C PRO A 110 9.62 -4.63 2.51
N ALA A 111 10.50 -3.67 2.75
CA ALA A 111 11.77 -3.90 3.44
C ALA A 111 11.92 -2.90 4.59
N LEU A 112 12.39 -3.39 5.72
CA LEU A 112 12.65 -2.57 6.91
C LEU A 112 14.15 -2.31 7.05
N MET A 113 14.47 -1.08 7.42
CA MET A 113 15.79 -0.68 7.88
C MET A 113 15.70 -0.33 9.36
N ILE A 114 16.68 -0.78 10.15
CA ILE A 114 16.79 -0.40 11.55
C ILE A 114 18.10 0.36 11.80
N ILE A 115 18.01 1.50 12.48
CA ILE A 115 19.16 2.27 12.95
C ILE A 115 19.12 2.29 14.46
N LYS A 116 20.24 1.89 15.10
CA LYS A 116 20.38 1.88 16.53
C LYS A 116 21.50 2.81 16.98
N LYS A 117 21.23 3.63 17.98
CA LYS A 117 22.17 4.57 18.58
C LYS A 117 22.22 4.40 20.08
N VAL A 118 23.34 4.74 20.69
CA VAL A 118 23.57 4.82 22.15
C VAL A 118 24.09 6.21 22.47
N ASP A 119 23.74 6.73 23.63
CA ASP A 119 24.13 8.10 24.06
C ASP A 119 25.64 8.26 24.25
N LYS A 120 26.34 7.20 24.71
CA LYS A 120 27.80 7.17 24.89
C LYS A 120 28.38 5.81 24.52
N THR A 121 29.67 5.75 24.28
CA THR A 121 30.39 4.50 23.95
C THR A 121 31.11 3.88 25.13
N THR A 122 31.26 4.61 26.22
CA THR A 122 31.99 4.16 27.45
C THR A 122 31.17 4.47 28.70
N TYR A 123 31.04 3.49 29.56
CA TYR A 123 30.25 3.55 30.79
C TYR A 123 30.99 2.88 31.97
N LYS A 124 30.61 3.24 33.20
CA LYS A 124 31.02 2.57 34.43
C LYS A 124 29.93 1.60 34.88
N VAL A 125 30.32 0.64 35.70
CA VAL A 125 29.34 -0.23 36.39
C VAL A 125 28.40 0.63 37.24
N GLY A 126 27.11 0.38 37.13
CA GLY A 126 26.07 1.17 37.79
C GLY A 126 25.50 2.30 36.95
N ASP A 127 26.16 2.68 35.85
CA ASP A 127 25.62 3.68 34.91
C ASP A 127 24.37 3.19 34.22
N ILE A 128 23.64 4.14 33.66
CA ILE A 128 22.50 3.94 32.80
C ILE A 128 22.91 4.35 31.37
N CYS A 129 22.74 3.43 30.43
CA CYS A 129 22.88 3.68 28.98
C CYS A 129 21.53 4.01 28.39
N GLU A 130 21.48 4.98 27.51
CA GLU A 130 20.26 5.29 26.74
C GLU A 130 20.42 4.83 25.29
N TYR A 131 19.47 4.01 24.81
CA TYR A 131 19.40 3.53 23.44
C TYR A 131 18.24 4.15 22.70
N GLN A 132 18.44 4.39 21.40
CA GLN A 132 17.40 4.77 20.47
C GLN A 132 17.45 3.85 19.25
N LEU A 133 16.26 3.40 18.82
CA LEU A 133 16.07 2.67 17.58
C LEU A 133 15.11 3.46 16.69
N VAL A 134 15.39 3.44 15.39
CA VAL A 134 14.48 3.94 14.36
C VAL A 134 14.30 2.81 13.36
N VAL A 135 13.07 2.37 13.19
CA VAL A 135 12.67 1.35 12.20
C VAL A 135 11.91 2.04 11.10
N THR A 136 12.42 1.98 9.87
CA THR A 136 11.87 2.67 8.70
C THR A 136 11.50 1.67 7.62
N GLN A 137 10.36 1.84 6.95
CA GLN A 137 10.01 1.12 5.74
C GLN A 137 10.62 1.86 4.53
N THR A 138 11.38 1.12 3.67
CA THR A 138 12.27 1.72 2.65
C THR A 138 11.83 1.50 1.21
N ILE A 139 10.80 0.72 0.96
CA ILE A 139 10.34 0.38 -0.39
C ILE A 139 9.08 1.18 -0.73
N LYS A 140 9.18 1.98 -1.78
CA LYS A 140 8.03 2.73 -2.29
C LYS A 140 6.90 1.77 -2.72
N ASP A 141 5.66 2.21 -2.55
CA ASP A 141 4.43 1.49 -2.91
C ASP A 141 4.24 0.15 -2.17
N ALA A 142 4.97 -0.06 -1.06
CA ALA A 142 4.81 -1.21 -0.16
C ALA A 142 4.40 -0.78 1.25
N ILE A 143 3.71 -1.66 1.97
CA ILE A 143 3.33 -1.46 3.37
C ILE A 143 3.86 -2.64 4.20
N ALA A 144 4.73 -2.35 5.17
CA ALA A 144 5.12 -3.32 6.18
C ALA A 144 4.05 -3.37 7.26
N LYS A 145 3.42 -4.54 7.44
CA LYS A 145 2.30 -4.72 8.37
C LYS A 145 2.75 -5.28 9.70
N ASN A 146 2.05 -4.88 10.78
CA ASN A 146 2.21 -5.44 12.13
C ASN A 146 3.68 -5.42 12.60
N ILE A 147 4.29 -4.25 12.61
CA ILE A 147 5.71 -4.09 12.98
C ILE A 147 5.98 -4.66 14.36
N VAL A 148 6.92 -5.60 14.43
CA VAL A 148 7.46 -6.16 15.67
C VAL A 148 8.94 -5.77 15.79
N ILE A 149 9.33 -5.27 16.95
CA ILE A 149 10.70 -4.85 17.24
C ILE A 149 11.25 -5.72 18.37
N GLU A 150 12.33 -6.43 18.08
CA GLU A 150 13.04 -7.25 19.05
C GLU A 150 14.43 -6.66 19.30
N ASP A 151 14.85 -6.61 20.55
CA ASP A 151 16.18 -6.14 20.93
C ASP A 151 16.76 -7.01 22.05
N GLN A 152 18.05 -7.37 21.90
CA GLN A 152 18.73 -8.27 22.81
C GLN A 152 20.14 -7.80 23.15
N LEU A 153 20.40 -7.68 24.45
CA LEU A 153 21.73 -7.45 25.00
C LEU A 153 22.56 -8.75 25.01
N SER A 154 23.80 -8.67 24.57
CA SER A 154 24.67 -9.85 24.41
C SER A 154 25.15 -10.50 25.70
N ARG A 155 24.96 -9.84 26.85
CA ARG A 155 25.53 -10.31 28.13
C ARG A 155 24.56 -10.13 29.29
N ASN A 156 24.61 -11.06 30.24
CA ASN A 156 24.06 -10.88 31.57
C ASN A 156 24.82 -9.76 32.30
N GLY A 157 24.20 -9.16 33.32
CA GLY A 157 24.75 -8.03 34.05
C GLY A 157 24.32 -6.65 33.57
N ALA A 158 23.63 -6.61 32.44
CA ALA A 158 22.92 -5.43 31.99
C ALA A 158 21.41 -5.73 32.00
N LYS A 159 20.59 -4.79 32.42
CA LYS A 159 19.14 -4.97 32.53
C LYS A 159 18.39 -3.84 31.88
N VAL A 160 17.46 -4.20 30.98
CA VAL A 160 16.49 -3.24 30.39
C VAL A 160 15.56 -2.71 31.49
N ILE A 161 15.45 -1.39 31.59
CA ILE A 161 14.50 -0.73 32.49
C ILE A 161 13.17 -0.64 31.82
N LYS A 162 12.27 -1.59 32.10
CA LYS A 162 10.96 -1.74 31.36
C LYS A 162 10.17 -0.43 31.31
N ASN A 163 10.07 0.31 32.39
CA ASN A 163 9.29 1.55 32.46
C ASN A 163 9.95 2.73 31.73
N SER A 164 11.16 2.58 31.20
CA SER A 164 11.82 3.59 30.37
C SER A 164 11.53 3.44 28.88
N ILE A 165 10.94 2.33 28.48
CA ILE A 165 10.61 2.11 27.06
C ILE A 165 9.53 3.10 26.63
N LYS A 166 9.83 3.87 25.58
CA LYS A 166 8.95 4.82 24.94
C LYS A 166 8.91 4.54 23.44
N ILE A 167 7.73 4.56 22.85
CA ILE A 167 7.49 4.23 21.45
C ILE A 167 6.70 5.36 20.81
N TYR A 168 7.22 5.87 19.69
CA TYR A 168 6.63 6.98 18.96
C TYR A 168 6.24 6.52 17.56
N ALA A 169 5.00 6.85 17.16
CA ALA A 169 4.48 6.63 15.82
C ALA A 169 5.08 7.59 14.78
N PRO A 170 4.84 7.40 13.48
CA PRO A 170 5.35 8.29 12.42
C PRO A 170 4.98 9.76 12.59
N ASP A 171 3.81 10.06 13.15
CA ASP A 171 3.35 11.42 13.46
C ASP A 171 3.96 12.03 14.74
N GLY A 172 4.86 11.30 15.40
CA GLY A 172 5.51 11.71 16.65
C GLY A 172 4.69 11.47 17.91
N SER A 173 3.48 10.93 17.83
CA SER A 173 2.65 10.61 19.00
C SER A 173 3.26 9.47 19.83
N ASP A 174 3.16 9.57 21.18
CA ASP A 174 3.54 8.49 22.09
C ASP A 174 2.49 7.36 22.07
N ILE A 175 2.84 6.23 21.49
CA ILE A 175 1.99 5.04 21.37
C ILE A 175 2.38 3.93 22.35
N THR A 176 3.24 4.21 23.33
CA THR A 176 3.78 3.20 24.27
C THR A 176 2.68 2.36 24.92
N ARG A 177 1.57 2.99 25.30
CA ARG A 177 0.45 2.29 25.96
C ARG A 177 -0.43 1.48 24.99
N GLN A 178 -0.29 1.69 23.70
CA GLN A 178 -1.02 0.95 22.66
C GLN A 178 -0.27 -0.31 22.21
N CYS A 179 1.02 -0.43 22.59
CA CYS A 179 1.87 -1.54 22.19
C CYS A 179 1.89 -2.63 23.28
N THR A 180 2.03 -3.89 22.84
CA THR A 180 2.35 -4.99 23.76
C THR A 180 3.85 -5.07 23.95
N ILE A 181 4.32 -4.92 25.20
CA ILE A 181 5.76 -4.93 25.54
C ILE A 181 6.06 -6.11 26.44
N THR A 182 6.80 -7.09 25.93
CA THR A 182 7.34 -8.22 26.69
C THR A 182 8.83 -7.96 26.97
N ALA A 183 9.17 -7.63 28.22
CA ALA A 183 10.54 -7.32 28.63
C ALA A 183 11.06 -8.36 29.59
N GLY A 184 12.16 -9.04 29.21
CA GLY A 184 12.99 -9.88 30.04
C GLY A 184 14.16 -9.09 30.67
N GLU A 185 15.16 -9.78 31.21
CA GLU A 185 16.33 -9.11 31.81
C GLU A 185 17.21 -8.44 30.77
N ASN A 186 17.52 -9.14 29.68
CA ASN A 186 18.46 -8.71 28.65
C ASN A 186 17.79 -8.63 27.23
N LYS A 187 16.50 -8.80 27.16
CA LYS A 187 15.74 -8.79 25.88
C LYS A 187 14.38 -8.13 26.08
N TYR A 188 13.91 -7.45 25.06
CA TYR A 188 12.49 -7.08 24.95
C TYR A 188 11.96 -7.32 23.54
N VAL A 189 10.65 -7.50 23.47
CA VAL A 189 9.87 -7.58 22.23
C VAL A 189 8.73 -6.58 22.32
N ILE A 190 8.54 -5.80 21.27
CA ILE A 190 7.46 -4.82 21.13
C ILE A 190 6.62 -5.20 19.94
N GLU A 191 5.37 -5.55 20.17
CA GLU A 191 4.35 -5.68 19.14
C GLU A 191 3.62 -4.34 19.02
N THR A 192 3.85 -3.61 17.95
CA THR A 192 3.36 -2.23 17.85
C THR A 192 1.92 -2.13 17.37
N GLY A 193 1.40 -3.18 16.71
CA GLY A 193 0.10 -3.16 16.03
C GLY A 193 0.02 -2.10 14.92
N LYS A 194 1.15 -1.51 14.52
CA LYS A 194 1.21 -0.47 13.48
C LYS A 194 1.76 -1.02 12.17
N ASN A 195 1.33 -0.41 11.09
CA ASN A 195 1.89 -0.58 9.76
C ASN A 195 2.79 0.61 9.44
N LEU A 196 3.75 0.41 8.55
CA LEU A 196 4.59 1.49 8.01
C LEU A 196 4.48 1.51 6.49
N SER A 197 4.12 2.66 5.94
CA SER A 197 4.24 2.98 4.53
C SER A 197 5.65 3.44 4.19
N TYR A 198 5.91 3.73 2.92
CA TYR A 198 7.21 4.23 2.46
C TYR A 198 7.66 5.46 3.24
N ASP A 199 8.90 5.42 3.72
CA ASP A 199 9.59 6.48 4.47
C ASP A 199 8.97 6.81 5.85
N GLU A 200 7.93 6.10 6.26
CA GLU A 200 7.43 6.16 7.63
C GLU A 200 8.33 5.38 8.59
N PHE A 201 8.41 5.84 9.83
CA PHE A 201 9.25 5.22 10.84
C PHE A 201 8.59 5.13 12.22
N ILE A 202 8.96 4.11 12.97
CA ILE A 202 8.71 4.01 14.42
C ILE A 202 10.01 4.26 15.16
N LYS A 203 9.96 5.13 16.18
CA LYS A 203 11.09 5.41 17.06
C LYS A 203 10.86 4.76 18.43
N VAL A 204 11.86 4.04 18.92
CA VAL A 204 11.90 3.48 20.28
C VAL A 204 13.04 4.09 21.04
N SER A 205 12.82 4.53 22.28
CA SER A 205 13.88 4.87 23.25
C SER A 205 13.72 4.05 24.51
N TYR A 206 14.82 3.65 25.11
CA TYR A 206 14.82 2.89 26.37
C TYR A 206 16.16 2.99 27.08
N GLN A 207 16.17 2.64 28.37
CA GLN A 207 17.33 2.68 29.22
C GLN A 207 17.75 1.27 29.67
N VAL A 208 19.07 1.08 29.81
CA VAL A 208 19.70 -0.14 30.29
C VAL A 208 20.58 0.18 31.47
N LYS A 209 20.41 -0.50 32.59
CA LYS A 209 21.28 -0.39 33.77
C LYS A 209 22.38 -1.44 33.73
N LEU A 210 23.63 -1.00 33.87
CA LEU A 210 24.79 -1.86 33.99
C LEU A 210 24.98 -2.25 35.46
N LYS A 211 24.78 -3.52 35.84
CA LYS A 211 24.67 -3.95 37.22
C LYS A 211 25.92 -4.61 37.78
N GLU A 212 26.73 -5.27 36.98
CA GLU A 212 27.76 -6.17 37.46
C GLU A 212 29.16 -5.72 37.09
N ALA A 213 30.09 -5.85 38.08
CA ALA A 213 31.50 -5.63 37.86
C ALA A 213 32.14 -6.54 36.81
N SER A 214 31.50 -7.70 36.53
CA SER A 214 31.88 -8.61 35.43
C SER A 214 31.86 -7.97 34.06
N LEU A 215 31.15 -6.84 33.88
CA LEU A 215 31.14 -6.04 32.65
C LEU A 215 32.32 -5.10 32.51
N SER A 216 33.09 -4.86 33.58
CA SER A 216 34.26 -3.98 33.57
C SER A 216 35.32 -4.49 32.58
N GLY A 217 35.79 -3.61 31.69
CA GLY A 217 36.72 -3.96 30.60
C GLY A 217 36.14 -4.87 29.53
N LYS A 218 34.82 -5.07 29.48
CA LYS A 218 34.13 -5.88 28.48
C LYS A 218 33.31 -5.01 27.52
N THR A 219 33.15 -5.51 26.31
CA THR A 219 32.22 -4.92 25.32
C THR A 219 30.83 -5.50 25.52
N LEU A 220 29.82 -4.65 25.69
CA LEU A 220 28.42 -5.00 25.66
C LEU A 220 27.91 -4.77 24.24
N LYS A 221 27.61 -5.82 23.51
CA LYS A 221 26.98 -5.75 22.23
C LYS A 221 25.46 -5.78 22.40
N ASN A 222 24.74 -4.92 21.71
CA ASN A 222 23.31 -4.85 21.70
C ASN A 222 22.82 -4.96 20.25
N THR A 223 21.96 -5.95 19.95
CA THR A 223 21.48 -6.29 18.61
C THR A 223 19.97 -6.15 18.57
N ALA A 224 19.48 -5.42 17.59
CA ALA A 224 18.06 -5.29 17.28
C ALA A 224 17.79 -5.81 15.86
#